data_2daeb3f487288c5f78ca5cdedde23727
#
_entry.id   2daeb3f487288c5f78ca5cdedde23727
#
_cell.length_a   1.000
_cell.length_b   1.000
_cell.length_c   1.000
_cell.angle_alpha   90.00
_cell.angle_beta   90.00
_cell.angle_gamma   90.00
#
_symmetry.space_group_name_H-M   'P 1'
#
loop_
_entity.id
_entity.type
_entity.pdbx_description
1 polymer ?
#
loop_
_entity_poly.entity_id
_entity_poly.type
_entity_poly.pdbx_seq_one_letter_code
_entity_poly.pdbx_strand_id
1 'polypeptide(L)'
;MGIVEEAHNVKVLGSGIPTIVLAHGFGSDQSLWKHLVPHLVEDYRVVLFDTMGAGTTNPDYFDFERYATLEGYAYDVIAILEELMVDSCIFVGHSVSAMIGAIASITRPDLFTKLVMVSASPRYLNDVDYYGGFEQEDLDQLFEAMKSNYKAWCHGFAPLAVGGDMDSVAVQEFSRTLFNMRPDIALSVAQNIFCSDLRHLLAHVNVPCHIIQSMKDLAVPVVVSEYLHQNLGCESVVEVMSTDGHLPQLSSPDVVIPVLLRHVRHNILV
;
A
#
# COMPACT_ATOMS: atom_id res chain seq x y z
N MET A 1 -9.01 8.57 22.58
CA MET A 1 -8.91 7.74 21.36
C MET A 1 -10.30 7.74 20.75
N GLY A 2 -10.42 8.17 19.53
CA GLY A 2 -11.68 8.21 18.80
C GLY A 2 -12.10 6.82 18.34
N ILE A 3 -13.30 6.70 17.80
CA ILE A 3 -13.83 5.41 17.34
C ILE A 3 -13.05 4.88 16.13
N VAL A 4 -12.67 5.79 15.22
CA VAL A 4 -11.90 5.45 14.02
C VAL A 4 -10.47 5.08 14.39
N GLU A 5 -9.84 5.84 15.30
CA GLU A 5 -8.52 5.53 15.84
C GLU A 5 -8.45 4.12 16.43
N GLU A 6 -9.45 3.73 17.23
CA GLU A 6 -9.51 2.41 17.85
C GLU A 6 -9.71 1.31 16.81
N ALA A 7 -10.64 1.49 15.87
CA ALA A 7 -10.96 0.50 14.84
C ALA A 7 -9.77 0.17 13.94
N HIS A 8 -8.91 1.15 13.68
CA HIS A 8 -7.73 1.03 12.81
C HIS A 8 -6.40 0.95 13.56
N ASN A 9 -6.40 0.74 14.88
CA ASN A 9 -5.17 0.68 15.69
C ASN A 9 -4.23 1.87 15.43
N VAL A 10 -4.77 3.07 15.27
CA VAL A 10 -4.00 4.26 14.88
C VAL A 10 -2.93 4.58 15.91
N LYS A 11 -1.70 4.82 15.45
CA LYS A 11 -0.58 5.30 16.26
C LYS A 11 -0.08 6.62 15.71
N VAL A 12 0.12 7.56 16.62
CA VAL A 12 0.73 8.86 16.31
C VAL A 12 2.05 8.96 17.05
N LEU A 13 3.14 9.15 16.33
CA LEU A 13 4.50 9.22 16.83
C LEU A 13 5.14 10.55 16.40
N GLY A 14 5.97 11.13 17.25
CA GLY A 14 6.55 12.44 16.96
C GLY A 14 5.51 13.57 17.01
N SER A 15 5.98 14.80 16.84
CA SER A 15 5.14 16.02 16.93
C SER A 15 5.55 17.10 15.91
N GLY A 16 6.43 16.76 14.98
CA GLY A 16 6.93 17.69 13.94
C GLY A 16 5.89 18.02 12.87
N ILE A 17 6.29 18.85 11.92
CA ILE A 17 5.49 19.28 10.78
C ILE A 17 6.34 19.07 9.52
N PRO A 18 5.78 18.57 8.43
CA PRO A 18 4.38 18.17 8.21
C PRO A 18 4.02 16.82 8.85
N THR A 19 2.74 16.46 8.77
CA THR A 19 2.28 15.10 9.09
C THR A 19 2.64 14.15 7.96
N ILE A 20 3.15 12.95 8.30
CA ILE A 20 3.37 11.84 7.37
C ILE A 20 2.44 10.70 7.76
N VAL A 21 1.72 10.17 6.79
CA VAL A 21 0.85 9.00 6.95
C VAL A 21 1.51 7.81 6.25
N LEU A 22 1.64 6.69 6.95
CA LEU A 22 2.25 5.47 6.45
C LEU A 22 1.20 4.36 6.36
N ALA A 23 0.81 3.99 5.15
CA ALA A 23 -0.23 3.01 4.87
C ALA A 23 0.36 1.74 4.24
N HIS A 24 0.12 0.59 4.89
CA HIS A 24 0.63 -0.71 4.48
C HIS A 24 -0.23 -1.35 3.38
N GLY A 25 0.31 -2.36 2.68
CA GLY A 25 -0.39 -3.13 1.65
C GLY A 25 -1.08 -4.39 2.16
N PHE A 26 -1.67 -5.14 1.23
CA PHE A 26 -2.34 -6.42 1.51
C PHE A 26 -1.43 -7.41 2.24
N GLY A 27 -1.98 -8.10 3.22
CA GLY A 27 -1.28 -9.14 3.98
C GLY A 27 -0.29 -8.62 5.02
N SER A 28 -0.10 -7.30 5.10
CA SER A 28 0.77 -6.64 6.07
C SER A 28 -0.03 -5.96 7.20
N ASP A 29 0.67 -5.29 8.08
CA ASP A 29 0.18 -4.35 9.07
C ASP A 29 1.14 -3.15 9.19
N GLN A 30 0.85 -2.21 10.06
CA GLN A 30 1.65 -1.00 10.25
C GLN A 30 3.13 -1.27 10.63
N SER A 31 3.47 -2.49 11.11
CA SER A 31 4.87 -2.88 11.40
C SER A 31 5.76 -2.95 10.16
N LEU A 32 5.17 -2.97 8.95
CA LEU A 32 5.87 -2.86 7.68
C LEU A 32 6.82 -1.66 7.64
N TRP A 33 6.48 -0.59 8.34
CA TRP A 33 7.20 0.68 8.35
C TRP A 33 8.25 0.80 9.45
N LYS A 34 8.50 -0.27 10.23
CA LYS A 34 9.38 -0.27 11.42
C LYS A 34 10.80 0.28 11.15
N HIS A 35 11.32 0.06 9.93
CA HIS A 35 12.64 0.55 9.54
C HIS A 35 12.64 2.03 9.12
N LEU A 36 11.51 2.56 8.64
CA LEU A 36 11.39 3.95 8.21
C LEU A 36 11.05 4.90 9.38
N VAL A 37 10.16 4.47 10.26
CA VAL A 37 9.63 5.29 11.38
C VAL A 37 10.73 5.97 12.21
N PRO A 38 11.81 5.29 12.64
CA PRO A 38 12.85 5.92 13.44
C PRO A 38 13.53 7.13 12.80
N HIS A 39 13.55 7.20 11.46
CA HIS A 39 14.14 8.30 10.70
C HIS A 39 13.20 9.49 10.46
N LEU A 40 11.93 9.37 10.88
CA LEU A 40 10.90 10.38 10.66
C LEU A 40 10.43 11.04 11.95
N VAL A 41 10.42 10.33 13.07
CA VAL A 41 9.77 10.78 14.32
C VAL A 41 10.38 12.00 14.97
N GLU A 42 11.64 12.33 14.66
CA GLU A 42 12.30 13.53 15.18
C GLU A 42 11.79 14.80 14.47
N ASP A 43 11.52 14.73 13.17
CA ASP A 43 11.19 15.89 12.34
C ASP A 43 9.69 15.99 12.02
N TYR A 44 8.94 14.88 12.10
CA TYR A 44 7.57 14.76 11.59
C TYR A 44 6.60 14.23 12.65
N ARG A 45 5.33 14.56 12.48
CA ARG A 45 4.22 13.82 13.08
C ARG A 45 3.91 12.63 12.20
N VAL A 46 4.18 11.42 12.66
CA VAL A 46 4.01 10.17 11.89
C VAL A 46 2.74 9.46 12.33
N VAL A 47 1.82 9.24 11.40
CA VAL A 47 0.57 8.50 11.59
C VAL A 47 0.71 7.13 10.96
N LEU A 48 0.48 6.10 11.74
CA LEU A 48 0.42 4.70 11.33
C LEU A 48 -0.97 4.15 11.63
N PHE A 49 -1.47 3.29 10.80
CA PHE A 49 -2.75 2.63 11.03
C PHE A 49 -2.78 1.26 10.34
N ASP A 50 -3.72 0.41 10.75
CA ASP A 50 -4.00 -0.86 10.10
C ASP A 50 -5.24 -0.73 9.22
N THR A 51 -5.16 -1.16 7.96
CA THR A 51 -6.32 -1.21 7.07
C THR A 51 -7.33 -2.22 7.59
N MET A 52 -8.63 -1.92 7.46
CA MET A 52 -9.68 -2.83 7.90
C MET A 52 -9.54 -4.17 7.18
N GLY A 53 -9.59 -5.27 7.96
CA GLY A 53 -9.35 -6.62 7.48
C GLY A 53 -7.89 -7.09 7.61
N ALA A 54 -6.92 -6.23 7.94
CA ALA A 54 -5.61 -6.67 8.39
C ALA A 54 -5.73 -7.51 9.68
N GLY A 55 -4.83 -8.47 9.88
CA GLY A 55 -4.91 -9.42 11.00
C GLY A 55 -4.80 -8.82 12.40
N THR A 56 -4.52 -7.52 12.50
CA THR A 56 -4.45 -6.73 13.72
C THR A 56 -5.75 -5.98 14.05
N THR A 57 -6.66 -5.85 13.08
CA THR A 57 -7.98 -5.23 13.28
C THR A 57 -9.00 -6.24 13.78
N ASN A 58 -10.08 -5.76 14.42
CA ASN A 58 -11.17 -6.65 14.82
C ASN A 58 -11.93 -7.13 13.57
N PRO A 59 -11.91 -8.44 13.25
CA PRO A 59 -12.56 -8.97 12.05
C PRO A 59 -14.09 -8.81 12.05
N ASP A 60 -14.72 -8.61 13.21
CA ASP A 60 -16.15 -8.40 13.31
C ASP A 60 -16.57 -7.00 12.81
N TYR A 61 -15.64 -6.07 12.64
CA TYR A 61 -15.89 -4.75 12.07
C TYR A 61 -15.78 -4.74 10.53
N PHE A 62 -15.34 -5.85 9.93
CA PHE A 62 -15.21 -5.93 8.48
C PHE A 62 -16.58 -6.04 7.82
N ASP A 63 -16.96 -5.01 7.08
CA ASP A 63 -18.18 -4.95 6.28
C ASP A 63 -17.87 -5.29 4.83
N PHE A 64 -18.32 -6.45 4.36
CA PHE A 64 -18.07 -6.93 3.00
C PHE A 64 -18.68 -6.04 1.91
N GLU A 65 -19.76 -5.31 2.20
CA GLU A 65 -20.35 -4.37 1.24
C GLU A 65 -19.53 -3.07 1.17
N ARG A 66 -19.14 -2.52 2.31
CA ARG A 66 -18.30 -1.31 2.40
C ARG A 66 -16.94 -1.52 1.74
N TYR A 67 -16.32 -2.67 1.95
CA TYR A 67 -14.99 -3.01 1.43
C TYR A 67 -15.02 -3.85 0.16
N ALA A 68 -16.15 -3.87 -0.55
CA ALA A 68 -16.23 -4.46 -1.89
C ALA A 68 -15.44 -3.67 -2.94
N THR A 69 -15.13 -2.41 -2.67
CA THR A 69 -14.30 -1.54 -3.50
C THR A 69 -13.26 -0.78 -2.66
N LEU A 70 -12.26 -0.18 -3.31
CA LEU A 70 -11.19 0.54 -2.60
C LEU A 70 -11.63 1.89 -2.03
N GLU A 71 -12.77 2.43 -2.46
CA GLU A 71 -13.36 3.66 -1.93
C GLU A 71 -13.69 3.54 -0.43
N GLY A 72 -14.12 2.35 0.04
CA GLY A 72 -14.35 2.10 1.46
C GLY A 72 -13.11 2.39 2.30
N TYR A 73 -11.95 1.93 1.85
CA TYR A 73 -10.65 2.19 2.49
C TYR A 73 -10.20 3.65 2.37
N ALA A 74 -10.49 4.30 1.23
CA ALA A 74 -10.18 5.71 1.05
C ALA A 74 -10.97 6.60 2.00
N TYR A 75 -12.24 6.27 2.26
CA TYR A 75 -13.05 6.96 3.26
C TYR A 75 -12.52 6.73 4.69
N ASP A 76 -11.96 5.56 4.99
CA ASP A 76 -11.33 5.32 6.29
C ASP A 76 -10.08 6.19 6.47
N VAL A 77 -9.24 6.33 5.43
CA VAL A 77 -8.09 7.25 5.46
C VAL A 77 -8.54 8.68 5.74
N ILE A 78 -9.56 9.17 5.03
CA ILE A 78 -10.11 10.51 5.25
C ILE A 78 -10.63 10.66 6.68
N ALA A 79 -11.39 9.68 7.18
CA ALA A 79 -11.94 9.70 8.53
C ALA A 79 -10.84 9.72 9.61
N ILE A 80 -9.75 8.96 9.43
CA ILE A 80 -8.58 8.99 10.32
C ILE A 80 -7.96 10.39 10.33
N LEU A 81 -7.74 11.00 9.17
CA LEU A 81 -7.15 12.33 9.06
C LEU A 81 -8.03 13.41 9.71
N GLU A 82 -9.35 13.33 9.51
CA GLU A 82 -10.32 14.25 10.11
C GLU A 82 -10.38 14.09 11.64
N GLU A 83 -10.44 12.85 12.16
CA GLU A 83 -10.48 12.58 13.59
C GLU A 83 -9.18 13.06 14.29
N LEU A 84 -8.03 12.92 13.61
CA LEU A 84 -6.74 13.42 14.09
C LEU A 84 -6.53 14.93 13.88
N MET A 85 -7.49 15.62 13.28
CA MET A 85 -7.41 17.03 12.91
C MET A 85 -6.15 17.36 12.10
N VAL A 86 -5.87 16.55 11.08
CA VAL A 86 -4.76 16.76 10.17
C VAL A 86 -5.18 17.74 9.08
N ASP A 87 -4.55 18.90 9.02
CA ASP A 87 -4.83 19.90 7.98
C ASP A 87 -4.36 19.42 6.60
N SER A 88 -3.14 18.84 6.54
CA SER A 88 -2.61 18.19 5.33
C SER A 88 -1.46 17.26 5.67
N CYS A 89 -1.20 16.29 4.78
CA CYS A 89 -0.16 15.28 5.00
C CYS A 89 0.61 14.93 3.73
N ILE A 90 1.79 14.35 3.94
CA ILE A 90 2.47 13.50 2.95
C ILE A 90 1.96 12.08 3.18
N PHE A 91 1.35 11.49 2.17
CA PHE A 91 0.84 10.12 2.27
C PHE A 91 1.79 9.13 1.58
N VAL A 92 2.32 8.19 2.32
CA VAL A 92 3.18 7.11 1.83
C VAL A 92 2.37 5.82 1.81
N GLY A 93 1.99 5.38 0.64
CA GLY A 93 1.19 4.16 0.46
C GLY A 93 2.00 3.05 -0.22
N HIS A 94 1.93 1.86 0.36
CA HIS A 94 2.51 0.66 -0.22
C HIS A 94 1.44 -0.16 -0.96
N SER A 95 1.75 -0.56 -2.21
CA SER A 95 0.89 -1.45 -3.00
C SER A 95 -0.53 -0.87 -3.15
N VAL A 96 -1.57 -1.63 -2.78
CA VAL A 96 -2.98 -1.18 -2.80
C VAL A 96 -3.19 0.14 -2.06
N SER A 97 -2.47 0.40 -0.97
CA SER A 97 -2.62 1.65 -0.22
C SER A 97 -2.13 2.88 -0.99
N ALA A 98 -1.25 2.71 -1.98
CA ALA A 98 -0.92 3.80 -2.90
C ALA A 98 -2.14 4.24 -3.72
N MET A 99 -2.94 3.29 -4.20
CA MET A 99 -4.17 3.59 -4.94
C MET A 99 -5.30 4.05 -4.02
N ILE A 100 -5.38 3.55 -2.79
CA ILE A 100 -6.29 4.06 -1.75
C ILE A 100 -5.99 5.55 -1.49
N GLY A 101 -4.71 5.91 -1.32
CA GLY A 101 -4.28 7.30 -1.18
C GLY A 101 -4.64 8.17 -2.40
N ALA A 102 -4.50 7.62 -3.62
CA ALA A 102 -4.92 8.29 -4.84
C ALA A 102 -6.43 8.58 -4.85
N ILE A 103 -7.28 7.60 -4.52
CA ILE A 103 -8.75 7.79 -4.41
C ILE A 103 -9.07 8.82 -3.32
N ALA A 104 -8.45 8.73 -2.16
CA ALA A 104 -8.65 9.68 -1.06
C ALA A 104 -8.26 11.11 -1.49
N SER A 105 -7.15 11.27 -2.23
CA SER A 105 -6.69 12.57 -2.73
C SER A 105 -7.59 13.18 -3.81
N ILE A 106 -8.30 12.36 -4.58
CA ILE A 106 -9.33 12.85 -5.51
C ILE A 106 -10.55 13.39 -4.75
N THR A 107 -10.93 12.69 -3.68
CA THR A 107 -12.09 13.05 -2.86
C THR A 107 -11.85 14.28 -1.99
N ARG A 108 -10.65 14.37 -1.37
CA ARG A 108 -10.24 15.43 -0.44
C ARG A 108 -8.80 15.90 -0.76
N PRO A 109 -8.61 16.58 -1.89
CA PRO A 109 -7.26 17.02 -2.31
C PRO A 109 -6.59 17.97 -1.31
N ASP A 110 -7.37 18.70 -0.52
CA ASP A 110 -6.90 19.59 0.54
C ASP A 110 -6.10 18.88 1.64
N LEU A 111 -6.38 17.59 1.89
CA LEU A 111 -5.70 16.80 2.92
C LEU A 111 -4.33 16.25 2.48
N PHE A 112 -3.97 16.37 1.21
CA PHE A 112 -2.76 15.75 0.69
C PHE A 112 -1.85 16.77 0.01
N THR A 113 -0.60 16.87 0.48
CA THR A 113 0.43 17.69 -0.16
C THR A 113 1.23 16.90 -1.20
N LYS A 114 1.32 15.58 -1.01
CA LYS A 114 2.11 14.66 -1.84
C LYS A 114 1.68 13.21 -1.59
N LEU A 115 1.73 12.39 -2.64
CA LEU A 115 1.65 10.94 -2.55
C LEU A 115 3.02 10.33 -2.86
N VAL A 116 3.49 9.44 -1.99
CA VAL A 116 4.66 8.57 -2.24
C VAL A 116 4.13 7.15 -2.41
N MET A 117 4.16 6.67 -3.65
CA MET A 117 3.51 5.45 -4.10
C MET A 117 4.56 4.34 -4.26
N VAL A 118 4.62 3.40 -3.32
CA VAL A 118 5.60 2.31 -3.31
C VAL A 118 4.98 1.06 -3.90
N SER A 119 5.54 0.52 -4.97
CA SER A 119 5.05 -0.70 -5.66
C SER A 119 3.56 -0.62 -6.01
N ALA A 120 3.12 0.51 -6.57
CA ALA A 120 1.73 0.81 -6.87
C ALA A 120 1.29 0.22 -8.21
N SER A 121 0.05 -0.27 -8.28
CA SER A 121 -0.57 -0.68 -9.54
C SER A 121 -2.04 -0.24 -9.61
N PRO A 122 -2.47 0.40 -10.71
CA PRO A 122 -3.87 0.74 -10.93
C PRO A 122 -4.69 -0.44 -11.45
N ARG A 123 -4.03 -1.51 -11.93
CA ARG A 123 -4.64 -2.73 -12.45
C ARG A 123 -3.59 -3.84 -12.50
N TYR A 124 -3.95 -5.02 -12.03
CA TYR A 124 -3.06 -6.18 -12.03
C TYR A 124 -3.25 -7.07 -13.25
N LEU A 125 -4.47 -7.17 -13.78
CA LEU A 125 -4.77 -7.94 -14.98
C LEU A 125 -4.22 -7.28 -16.24
N ASN A 126 -3.67 -8.10 -17.13
CA ASN A 126 -3.31 -7.70 -18.48
C ASN A 126 -4.54 -7.26 -19.29
N ASP A 127 -4.35 -6.39 -20.26
CA ASP A 127 -5.36 -5.94 -21.22
C ASP A 127 -4.68 -5.72 -22.58
N VAL A 128 -5.45 -5.41 -23.62
CA VAL A 128 -4.96 -5.28 -25.01
C VAL A 128 -3.73 -4.38 -25.12
N ASP A 129 -3.76 -3.23 -24.46
CA ASP A 129 -2.69 -2.21 -24.50
C ASP A 129 -2.10 -1.93 -23.11
N TYR A 130 -2.20 -2.91 -22.19
CA TYR A 130 -1.74 -2.75 -20.81
C TYR A 130 -1.18 -4.06 -20.24
N TYR A 131 0.03 -4.00 -19.69
CA TYR A 131 0.67 -5.13 -19.02
C TYR A 131 0.65 -4.93 -17.50
N GLY A 132 -0.32 -5.57 -16.83
CA GLY A 132 -0.48 -5.52 -15.36
C GLY A 132 0.31 -6.59 -14.61
N GLY A 133 0.69 -7.67 -15.32
CA GLY A 133 1.52 -8.75 -14.79
C GLY A 133 0.78 -10.08 -14.62
N PHE A 134 -0.56 -10.10 -14.60
CA PHE A 134 -1.35 -11.33 -14.40
C PHE A 134 -2.32 -11.55 -15.53
N GLU A 135 -2.47 -12.83 -15.93
CA GLU A 135 -3.58 -13.30 -16.72
C GLU A 135 -4.76 -13.71 -15.81
N GLN A 136 -5.95 -13.85 -16.39
CA GLN A 136 -7.13 -14.26 -15.61
C GLN A 136 -6.94 -15.62 -14.94
N GLU A 137 -6.30 -16.56 -15.64
CA GLU A 137 -6.01 -17.90 -15.14
C GLU A 137 -5.08 -17.88 -13.90
N ASP A 138 -4.13 -16.93 -13.84
CA ASP A 138 -3.23 -16.78 -12.71
C ASP A 138 -4.02 -16.38 -11.45
N LEU A 139 -4.96 -15.42 -11.59
CA LEU A 139 -5.82 -14.97 -10.50
C LEU A 139 -6.82 -16.06 -10.08
N ASP A 140 -7.40 -16.79 -11.02
CA ASP A 140 -8.31 -17.90 -10.71
C ASP A 140 -7.60 -18.98 -9.88
N GLN A 141 -6.34 -19.32 -10.24
CA GLN A 141 -5.51 -20.25 -9.48
C GLN A 141 -5.14 -19.71 -8.11
N LEU A 142 -4.79 -18.42 -8.00
CA LEU A 142 -4.49 -17.77 -6.74
C LEU A 142 -5.68 -17.83 -5.78
N PHE A 143 -6.88 -17.44 -6.24
CA PHE A 143 -8.09 -17.46 -5.42
C PHE A 143 -8.53 -18.87 -5.03
N GLU A 144 -8.37 -19.85 -5.93
CA GLU A 144 -8.67 -21.24 -5.61
C GLU A 144 -7.70 -21.82 -4.57
N ALA A 145 -6.42 -21.48 -4.64
CA ALA A 145 -5.44 -21.85 -3.64
C ALA A 145 -5.76 -21.26 -2.26
N MET A 146 -6.17 -19.97 -2.21
CA MET A 146 -6.62 -19.32 -0.99
C MET A 146 -7.83 -20.00 -0.35
N LYS A 147 -8.82 -20.40 -1.17
CA LYS A 147 -10.03 -21.11 -0.72
C LYS A 147 -9.73 -22.52 -0.23
N SER A 148 -8.88 -23.23 -0.97
CA SER A 148 -8.58 -24.65 -0.72
C SER A 148 -7.78 -24.85 0.56
N ASN A 149 -6.71 -24.08 0.74
CA ASN A 149 -5.84 -24.16 1.92
C ASN A 149 -5.10 -22.84 2.16
N TYR A 150 -5.75 -21.92 2.87
CA TYR A 150 -5.20 -20.59 3.14
C TYR A 150 -3.81 -20.62 3.80
N LYS A 151 -3.58 -21.53 4.74
CA LYS A 151 -2.28 -21.67 5.42
C LYS A 151 -1.18 -22.09 4.46
N ALA A 152 -1.44 -23.07 3.61
CA ALA A 152 -0.47 -23.54 2.62
C ALA A 152 -0.22 -22.44 1.57
N TRP A 153 -1.27 -21.71 1.17
CA TRP A 153 -1.14 -20.57 0.28
C TRP A 153 -0.25 -19.46 0.88
N CYS A 154 -0.47 -19.06 2.13
CA CYS A 154 0.39 -18.07 2.80
C CYS A 154 1.86 -18.47 2.78
N HIS A 155 2.15 -19.74 3.06
CA HIS A 155 3.52 -20.27 3.02
C HIS A 155 4.16 -20.20 1.63
N GLY A 156 3.40 -20.49 0.59
CA GLY A 156 3.91 -20.44 -0.78
C GLY A 156 4.01 -19.01 -1.33
N PHE A 157 3.06 -18.15 -0.96
CA PHE A 157 2.98 -16.78 -1.47
C PHE A 157 4.02 -15.85 -0.83
N ALA A 158 4.29 -15.97 0.46
CA ALA A 158 5.14 -15.03 1.17
C ALA A 158 6.58 -14.94 0.61
N PRO A 159 7.30 -16.03 0.30
CA PRO A 159 8.61 -15.96 -0.33
C PRO A 159 8.58 -15.28 -1.70
N LEU A 160 7.57 -15.53 -2.48
CA LEU A 160 7.39 -14.94 -3.81
C LEU A 160 7.13 -13.44 -3.72
N ALA A 161 6.26 -13.02 -2.82
CA ALA A 161 5.93 -11.60 -2.63
C ALA A 161 7.12 -10.80 -2.08
N VAL A 162 7.85 -11.36 -1.13
CA VAL A 162 9.02 -10.70 -0.51
C VAL A 162 10.26 -10.75 -1.42
N GLY A 163 10.35 -11.75 -2.29
CA GLY A 163 11.51 -11.98 -3.15
C GLY A 163 12.72 -12.54 -2.37
N GLY A 164 12.48 -13.43 -1.41
CA GLY A 164 13.51 -13.97 -0.52
C GLY A 164 13.31 -15.43 -0.17
N ASP A 165 14.30 -16.00 0.51
CA ASP A 165 14.24 -17.37 1.01
C ASP A 165 13.26 -17.50 2.19
N MET A 166 12.67 -18.70 2.34
CA MET A 166 11.73 -19.05 3.42
C MET A 166 12.25 -18.72 4.83
N ASP A 167 13.56 -18.84 5.01
CA ASP A 167 14.22 -18.62 6.31
C ASP A 167 14.58 -17.15 6.56
N SER A 168 14.36 -16.27 5.60
CA SER A 168 14.64 -14.85 5.80
C SER A 168 13.65 -14.22 6.77
N VAL A 169 14.15 -13.29 7.60
CA VAL A 169 13.33 -12.56 8.59
C VAL A 169 12.14 -11.86 7.92
N ALA A 170 12.37 -11.24 6.76
CA ALA A 170 11.33 -10.52 6.03
C ALA A 170 10.20 -11.45 5.56
N VAL A 171 10.54 -12.65 5.05
CA VAL A 171 9.53 -13.65 4.64
C VAL A 171 8.75 -14.16 5.84
N GLN A 172 9.42 -14.45 6.95
CA GLN A 172 8.76 -14.91 8.17
C GLN A 172 7.81 -13.84 8.74
N GLU A 173 8.22 -12.59 8.76
CA GLU A 173 7.38 -11.48 9.22
C GLU A 173 6.16 -11.29 8.34
N PHE A 174 6.32 -11.23 7.02
CA PHE A 174 5.19 -11.10 6.10
C PHE A 174 4.27 -12.33 6.16
N SER A 175 4.83 -13.54 6.21
CA SER A 175 4.04 -14.77 6.36
C SER A 175 3.17 -14.73 7.63
N ARG A 176 3.71 -14.23 8.73
CA ARG A 176 2.99 -14.10 10.00
C ARG A 176 1.82 -13.10 9.89
N THR A 177 2.03 -11.91 9.32
CA THR A 177 0.97 -10.91 9.20
C THR A 177 -0.12 -11.38 8.25
N LEU A 178 0.26 -11.98 7.12
CA LEU A 178 -0.67 -12.55 6.15
C LEU A 178 -1.50 -13.68 6.77
N PHE A 179 -0.86 -14.59 7.51
CA PHE A 179 -1.53 -15.72 8.15
C PHE A 179 -2.53 -15.30 9.24
N ASN A 180 -2.32 -14.14 9.87
CA ASN A 180 -3.22 -13.61 10.89
C ASN A 180 -4.54 -13.07 10.33
N MET A 181 -4.64 -12.85 9.03
CA MET A 181 -5.92 -12.43 8.43
C MET A 181 -6.93 -13.57 8.48
N ARG A 182 -8.19 -13.24 8.73
CA ARG A 182 -9.30 -14.19 8.61
C ARG A 182 -9.46 -14.60 7.14
N PRO A 183 -9.47 -15.91 6.81
CA PRO A 183 -9.36 -16.38 5.43
C PRO A 183 -10.42 -15.85 4.46
N ASP A 184 -11.67 -15.70 4.91
CA ASP A 184 -12.76 -15.15 4.09
C ASP A 184 -12.57 -13.66 3.80
N ILE A 185 -12.08 -12.90 4.79
CA ILE A 185 -11.71 -11.48 4.61
C ILE A 185 -10.52 -11.38 3.65
N ALA A 186 -9.47 -12.16 3.87
CA ALA A 186 -8.28 -12.15 3.02
C ALA A 186 -8.64 -12.43 1.55
N LEU A 187 -9.52 -13.40 1.29
CA LEU A 187 -10.00 -13.72 -0.05
C LEU A 187 -10.78 -12.56 -0.66
N SER A 188 -11.73 -11.97 0.10
CA SER A 188 -12.53 -10.84 -0.38
C SER A 188 -11.66 -9.63 -0.73
N VAL A 189 -10.70 -9.30 0.13
CA VAL A 189 -9.75 -8.20 -0.08
C VAL A 189 -8.85 -8.48 -1.28
N ALA A 190 -8.31 -9.70 -1.42
CA ALA A 190 -7.49 -10.09 -2.57
C ALA A 190 -8.28 -9.98 -3.89
N GLN A 191 -9.52 -10.46 -3.92
CA GLN A 191 -10.37 -10.34 -5.10
C GLN A 191 -10.64 -8.87 -5.46
N ASN A 192 -10.98 -8.03 -4.49
CA ASN A 192 -11.16 -6.60 -4.71
C ASN A 192 -9.90 -5.98 -5.32
N ILE A 193 -8.71 -6.25 -4.77
CA ILE A 193 -7.44 -5.68 -5.22
C ILE A 193 -7.09 -6.16 -6.63
N PHE A 194 -6.97 -7.47 -6.82
CA PHE A 194 -6.44 -8.04 -8.06
C PHE A 194 -7.40 -7.93 -9.26
N CYS A 195 -8.71 -7.83 -9.03
CA CYS A 195 -9.70 -7.65 -10.08
C CYS A 195 -10.07 -6.17 -10.34
N SER A 196 -9.55 -5.23 -9.55
CA SER A 196 -9.85 -3.80 -9.74
C SER A 196 -9.23 -3.24 -11.02
N ASP A 197 -9.89 -2.24 -11.59
CA ASP A 197 -9.34 -1.40 -12.66
C ASP A 197 -9.55 0.08 -12.32
N LEU A 198 -8.49 0.70 -11.86
CA LEU A 198 -8.47 2.10 -11.40
C LEU A 198 -7.80 3.03 -12.41
N ARG A 199 -7.48 2.55 -13.62
CA ARG A 199 -6.80 3.34 -14.65
C ARG A 199 -7.58 4.61 -15.00
N HIS A 200 -8.91 4.54 -14.98
CA HIS A 200 -9.80 5.66 -15.27
C HIS A 200 -9.73 6.79 -14.23
N LEU A 201 -9.22 6.53 -13.04
CA LEU A 201 -9.08 7.53 -11.97
C LEU A 201 -7.80 8.35 -12.08
N LEU A 202 -6.77 7.84 -12.75
CA LEU A 202 -5.41 8.41 -12.73
C LEU A 202 -5.39 9.89 -13.18
N ALA A 203 -6.11 10.24 -14.23
CA ALA A 203 -6.19 11.61 -14.74
C ALA A 203 -6.84 12.61 -13.75
N HIS A 204 -7.51 12.11 -12.71
CA HIS A 204 -8.17 12.93 -11.69
C HIS A 204 -7.30 13.16 -10.45
N VAL A 205 -6.15 12.49 -10.34
CA VAL A 205 -5.18 12.72 -9.26
C VAL A 205 -4.42 14.01 -9.56
N ASN A 206 -4.63 15.04 -8.73
CA ASN A 206 -4.06 16.39 -8.94
C ASN A 206 -2.97 16.75 -7.91
N VAL A 207 -2.60 15.83 -7.02
CA VAL A 207 -1.53 16.00 -6.01
C VAL A 207 -0.23 15.43 -6.55
N PRO A 208 0.93 16.08 -6.34
CA PRO A 208 2.22 15.56 -6.79
C PRO A 208 2.47 14.12 -6.35
N CYS A 209 2.93 13.26 -7.28
CA CYS A 209 3.13 11.84 -7.03
C CYS A 209 4.59 11.43 -7.23
N HIS A 210 5.15 10.76 -6.22
CA HIS A 210 6.46 10.11 -6.29
C HIS A 210 6.26 8.60 -6.37
N ILE A 211 6.59 8.00 -7.49
CA ILE A 211 6.39 6.58 -7.79
C ILE A 211 7.71 5.85 -7.56
N ILE A 212 7.72 4.90 -6.65
CA ILE A 212 8.92 4.16 -6.24
C ILE A 212 8.67 2.67 -6.50
N GLN A 213 9.51 2.05 -7.31
CA GLN A 213 9.32 0.67 -7.79
C GLN A 213 10.56 -0.19 -7.58
N SER A 214 10.38 -1.45 -7.17
CA SER A 214 11.43 -2.47 -7.22
C SER A 214 11.72 -2.87 -8.66
N MET A 215 12.99 -3.14 -8.97
CA MET A 215 13.40 -3.59 -10.31
C MET A 215 12.81 -4.95 -10.67
N LYS A 216 12.66 -5.84 -9.68
CA LYS A 216 12.03 -7.15 -9.84
C LYS A 216 10.92 -7.31 -8.80
N ASP A 217 9.71 -7.14 -9.25
CA ASP A 217 8.50 -7.29 -8.44
C ASP A 217 7.52 -8.21 -9.19
N LEU A 218 7.18 -9.34 -8.57
CA LEU A 218 6.27 -10.32 -9.20
C LEU A 218 4.83 -9.83 -9.27
N ALA A 219 4.44 -8.92 -8.37
CA ALA A 219 3.09 -8.38 -8.33
C ALA A 219 2.91 -7.16 -9.24
N VAL A 220 3.96 -6.34 -9.39
CA VAL A 220 3.91 -5.08 -10.14
C VAL A 220 5.14 -4.95 -11.05
N PRO A 221 5.00 -5.25 -12.34
CA PRO A 221 6.07 -5.03 -13.32
C PRO A 221 6.49 -3.56 -13.41
N VAL A 222 7.78 -3.30 -13.66
CA VAL A 222 8.32 -1.92 -13.74
C VAL A 222 7.57 -1.05 -14.74
N VAL A 223 7.09 -1.63 -15.84
CA VAL A 223 6.31 -0.88 -16.86
C VAL A 223 5.04 -0.24 -16.30
N VAL A 224 4.50 -0.77 -15.20
CA VAL A 224 3.32 -0.19 -14.53
C VAL A 224 3.65 1.17 -13.89
N SER A 225 4.86 1.35 -13.36
CA SER A 225 5.28 2.65 -12.81
C SER A 225 5.39 3.72 -13.89
N GLU A 226 5.84 3.36 -15.08
CA GLU A 226 5.85 4.24 -16.24
C GLU A 226 4.43 4.57 -16.73
N TYR A 227 3.55 3.57 -16.74
CA TYR A 227 2.13 3.79 -17.07
C TYR A 227 1.46 4.77 -16.09
N LEU A 228 1.71 4.63 -14.78
CA LEU A 228 1.24 5.59 -13.78
C LEU A 228 1.75 7.00 -14.09
N HIS A 229 3.06 7.15 -14.32
CA HIS A 229 3.68 8.43 -14.63
C HIS A 229 3.05 9.14 -15.84
N GLN A 230 2.74 8.38 -16.90
CA GLN A 230 2.18 8.90 -18.13
C GLN A 230 0.68 9.26 -18.02
N ASN A 231 -0.06 8.68 -17.07
CA ASN A 231 -1.51 8.84 -17.00
C ASN A 231 -2.02 9.59 -15.77
N LEU A 232 -1.17 9.87 -14.77
CA LEU A 232 -1.54 10.72 -13.63
C LEU A 232 -1.81 12.14 -14.09
N GLY A 233 -2.85 12.79 -13.55
CA GLY A 233 -3.23 14.18 -13.84
C GLY A 233 -2.34 15.25 -13.19
N CYS A 234 -1.24 14.85 -12.58
CA CYS A 234 -0.35 15.70 -11.80
C CYS A 234 1.11 15.58 -12.25
N GLU A 235 1.96 16.43 -11.71
CA GLU A 235 3.41 16.21 -11.78
C GLU A 235 3.80 14.93 -11.03
N SER A 236 4.61 14.10 -11.66
CA SER A 236 5.09 12.87 -11.06
C SER A 236 6.52 12.55 -11.42
N VAL A 237 7.18 11.76 -10.58
CA VAL A 237 8.54 11.26 -10.81
C VAL A 237 8.56 9.76 -10.52
N VAL A 238 9.32 9.02 -11.32
CA VAL A 238 9.53 7.58 -11.15
C VAL A 238 10.96 7.33 -10.70
N GLU A 239 11.12 6.51 -9.67
CA GLU A 239 12.41 5.96 -9.29
C GLU A 239 12.32 4.45 -9.17
N VAL A 240 13.14 3.75 -9.97
CA VAL A 240 13.28 2.29 -9.91
C VAL A 240 14.48 1.94 -9.04
N MET A 241 14.21 1.24 -7.94
CA MET A 241 15.24 0.78 -7.01
C MET A 241 15.84 -0.56 -7.46
N SER A 242 17.13 -0.74 -7.23
CA SER A 242 17.81 -2.04 -7.45
C SER A 242 17.49 -3.01 -6.31
N THR A 243 16.22 -3.36 -6.19
CA THR A 243 15.67 -4.27 -5.17
C THR A 243 14.81 -5.35 -5.83
N ASP A 244 14.67 -6.48 -5.15
CA ASP A 244 13.81 -7.59 -5.53
C ASP A 244 12.62 -7.67 -4.55
N GLY A 245 11.46 -8.13 -5.05
CA GLY A 245 10.25 -8.33 -4.27
C GLY A 245 9.32 -7.12 -4.17
N HIS A 246 8.11 -7.42 -3.72
CA HIS A 246 7.01 -6.45 -3.60
C HIS A 246 7.02 -5.66 -2.29
N LEU A 247 7.77 -6.13 -1.27
CA LEU A 247 7.91 -5.49 0.04
C LEU A 247 9.35 -5.03 0.31
N PRO A 248 9.93 -4.16 -0.57
CA PRO A 248 11.35 -3.83 -0.49
C PRO A 248 11.72 -3.07 0.79
N GLN A 249 10.79 -2.31 1.40
CA GLN A 249 10.99 -1.64 2.69
C GLN A 249 11.17 -2.62 3.86
N LEU A 250 10.79 -3.88 3.69
CA LEU A 250 10.97 -4.95 4.66
C LEU A 250 12.20 -5.81 4.34
N SER A 251 12.40 -6.16 3.06
CA SER A 251 13.47 -7.07 2.61
C SER A 251 14.81 -6.38 2.36
N SER A 252 14.80 -5.11 2.00
CA SER A 252 15.98 -4.34 1.60
C SER A 252 16.00 -2.92 2.19
N PRO A 253 15.81 -2.76 3.53
CA PRO A 253 15.65 -1.45 4.14
C PRO A 253 16.84 -0.52 3.90
N ASP A 254 18.07 -1.04 3.85
CA ASP A 254 19.28 -0.24 3.63
C ASP A 254 19.30 0.48 2.27
N VAL A 255 18.64 -0.10 1.26
CA VAL A 255 18.47 0.52 -0.06
C VAL A 255 17.26 1.44 -0.08
N VAL A 256 16.16 1.00 0.49
CA VAL A 256 14.83 1.63 0.36
C VAL A 256 14.67 2.86 1.25
N ILE A 257 15.17 2.80 2.50
CA ILE A 257 14.97 3.89 3.45
C ILE A 257 15.59 5.21 2.96
N PRO A 258 16.84 5.26 2.47
CA PRO A 258 17.39 6.49 1.91
C PRO A 258 16.59 7.05 0.73
N VAL A 259 16.04 6.17 -0.12
CA VAL A 259 15.17 6.57 -1.24
C VAL A 259 13.88 7.18 -0.71
N LEU A 260 13.16 6.49 0.17
CA LEU A 260 11.91 6.99 0.77
C LEU A 260 12.11 8.34 1.47
N LEU A 261 13.16 8.48 2.26
CA LEU A 261 13.48 9.74 2.95
C LEU A 261 13.73 10.89 1.97
N ARG A 262 14.40 10.64 0.84
CA ARG A 262 14.59 11.64 -0.20
C ARG A 262 13.26 12.08 -0.80
N HIS A 263 12.38 11.14 -1.16
CA HIS A 263 11.08 11.44 -1.74
C HIS A 263 10.09 12.07 -0.74
N VAL A 264 10.20 11.75 0.53
CA VAL A 264 9.42 12.40 1.59
C VAL A 264 9.89 13.87 1.78
N ARG A 265 11.21 14.09 1.84
CA ARG A 265 11.80 15.40 2.17
C ARG A 265 11.80 16.41 1.03
N HIS A 266 11.89 15.93 -0.20
CA HIS A 266 12.00 16.81 -1.38
C HIS A 266 10.74 16.76 -2.23
N ASN A 267 10.41 17.92 -2.80
CA ASN A 267 9.38 18.00 -3.84
C ASN A 267 9.99 17.66 -5.21
N ILE A 268 9.13 17.42 -6.20
CA ILE A 268 9.56 17.28 -7.58
C ILE A 268 10.21 18.61 -7.96
N LEU A 269 11.47 18.55 -8.37
CA LEU A 269 12.15 19.72 -8.91
C LEU A 269 11.67 19.90 -10.36
N VAL A 270 10.97 21.00 -10.61
CA VAL A 270 10.56 21.43 -11.95
C VAL A 270 11.79 21.93 -12.70
#